data_edb7fb978ff44733f9c084f266d0dfff
#
_entry.id   edb7fb978ff44733f9c084f266d0dfff
#
_cell.length_a   1.000
_cell.length_b   1.000
_cell.length_c   1.000
_cell.angle_alpha   90.00
_cell.angle_beta   90.00
_cell.angle_gamma   90.00
#
_symmetry.space_group_name_H-M   'P 1'
#
loop_
_entity.id
_entity.type
_entity.pdbx_description
1 polymer ?
#
loop_
_entity_poly.entity_id
_entity_poly.type
_entity_poly.pdbx_seq_one_letter_code
_entity_poly.pdbx_strand_id
1 'polypeptide(L)'
;MIEFSVNKTRANLDVDPSTPLLWVIRDHLGLTGTKYGCGIAQCGACTVHIDGQAVRSCVAPVSRAAGKEVTTIEGLSSDLSHPLQRAWIEEDVPQCGYCQSGQLMSAAVLLREKPQPTDDDIDKAMTGNICRCGTYPRIRKAIHRAAGKIAMGGAR
;
A
#
# COMPACT_ATOMS: atom_id res chain seq x y z
N MET A 1 -25.95 5.57 0.55
CA MET A 1 -25.05 5.08 -0.55
C MET A 1 -23.79 5.93 -0.57
N ILE A 2 -22.62 5.29 -0.67
CA ILE A 2 -21.33 5.97 -0.72
C ILE A 2 -20.70 5.67 -2.09
N GLU A 3 -20.36 6.72 -2.82
CA GLU A 3 -19.74 6.63 -4.15
C GLU A 3 -18.27 7.03 -4.04
N PHE A 4 -17.38 6.20 -4.60
CA PHE A 4 -15.93 6.46 -4.72
C PHE A 4 -15.35 5.62 -5.87
N SER A 5 -14.10 5.86 -6.24
CA SER A 5 -13.39 5.00 -7.17
C SER A 5 -12.44 4.07 -6.43
N VAL A 6 -12.31 2.83 -6.87
CA VAL A 6 -11.26 1.91 -6.41
C VAL A 6 -10.53 1.32 -7.61
N ASN A 7 -9.22 1.50 -7.66
CA ASN A 7 -8.38 1.04 -8.75
C ASN A 7 -8.94 1.49 -10.12
N LYS A 8 -9.37 2.76 -10.21
CA LYS A 8 -9.98 3.40 -11.39
C LYS A 8 -11.37 2.87 -11.77
N THR A 9 -11.98 2.00 -10.96
CA THR A 9 -13.33 1.49 -11.16
C THR A 9 -14.29 2.16 -10.19
N ARG A 10 -15.42 2.68 -10.67
CA ARG A 10 -16.45 3.26 -9.81
C ARG A 10 -17.11 2.20 -8.94
N ALA A 11 -17.24 2.50 -7.67
CA ALA A 11 -17.99 1.74 -6.68
C ALA A 11 -19.08 2.63 -6.08
N ASN A 12 -20.29 2.08 -5.96
CA ASN A 12 -21.41 2.73 -5.31
C ASN A 12 -22.08 1.70 -4.38
N LEU A 13 -21.93 1.91 -3.07
CA LEU A 13 -22.24 0.91 -2.07
C LEU A 13 -23.23 1.46 -1.03
N ASP A 14 -24.21 0.64 -0.70
CA ASP A 14 -25.11 0.90 0.42
C ASP A 14 -24.56 0.25 1.68
N VAL A 15 -23.70 0.99 2.36
CA VAL A 15 -23.02 0.56 3.60
C VAL A 15 -23.06 1.69 4.62
N ASP A 16 -22.95 1.35 5.89
CA ASP A 16 -22.84 2.35 6.94
C ASP A 16 -21.59 3.21 6.72
N PRO A 17 -21.71 4.55 6.70
CA PRO A 17 -20.59 5.46 6.49
C PRO A 17 -19.43 5.29 7.47
N SER A 18 -19.69 4.74 8.65
CA SER A 18 -18.67 4.47 9.69
C SER A 18 -17.94 3.15 9.49
N THR A 19 -18.40 2.28 8.55
CA THR A 19 -17.73 1.00 8.28
C THR A 19 -16.26 1.22 7.93
N PRO A 20 -15.32 0.51 8.57
CA PRO A 20 -13.92 0.62 8.19
C PRO A 20 -13.70 0.26 6.73
N LEU A 21 -12.97 1.11 6.01
CA LEU A 21 -12.69 0.97 4.57
C LEU A 21 -12.09 -0.41 4.25
N LEU A 22 -11.32 -0.99 5.16
CA LEU A 22 -10.73 -2.32 5.00
C LEU A 22 -11.80 -3.39 4.70
N TRP A 23 -12.90 -3.40 5.45
CA TRP A 23 -13.95 -4.39 5.27
C TRP A 23 -14.75 -4.14 3.99
N VAL A 24 -14.96 -2.87 3.64
CA VAL A 24 -15.58 -2.53 2.36
C VAL A 24 -14.74 -3.05 1.19
N ILE A 25 -13.43 -2.84 1.21
CA ILE A 25 -12.50 -3.34 0.20
C ILE A 25 -12.53 -4.87 0.12
N ARG A 26 -12.49 -5.56 1.27
CA ARG A 26 -12.36 -7.01 1.29
C ARG A 26 -13.69 -7.73 1.07
N ASP A 27 -14.74 -7.32 1.77
CA ASP A 27 -15.98 -8.10 1.88
C ASP A 27 -17.03 -7.66 0.85
N HIS A 28 -17.08 -6.36 0.51
CA HIS A 28 -18.00 -5.85 -0.50
C HIS A 28 -17.41 -5.83 -1.91
N LEU A 29 -16.12 -5.52 -2.05
CA LEU A 29 -15.45 -5.43 -3.36
C LEU A 29 -14.62 -6.67 -3.70
N GLY A 30 -14.42 -7.61 -2.78
CA GLY A 30 -13.68 -8.85 -3.01
C GLY A 30 -12.17 -8.66 -3.20
N LEU A 31 -11.61 -7.48 -2.90
CA LEU A 31 -10.19 -7.17 -3.05
C LEU A 31 -9.44 -7.60 -1.78
N THR A 32 -8.92 -8.81 -1.77
CA THR A 32 -8.36 -9.47 -0.58
C THR A 32 -6.86 -9.24 -0.37
N GLY A 33 -6.19 -8.54 -1.27
CA GLY A 33 -4.76 -8.23 -1.16
C GLY A 33 -4.42 -7.32 0.03
N THR A 34 -5.28 -6.38 0.39
CA THR A 34 -5.18 -5.59 1.62
C THR A 34 -5.52 -6.45 2.83
N LYS A 35 -4.67 -6.47 3.86
CA LYS A 35 -4.77 -7.43 4.98
C LYS A 35 -5.20 -6.77 6.29
N TYR A 36 -5.94 -7.51 7.11
CA TYR A 36 -6.20 -7.17 8.51
C TYR A 36 -5.06 -7.70 9.39
N GLY A 37 -4.54 -6.87 10.29
CA GLY A 37 -3.56 -7.27 11.28
C GLY A 37 -3.97 -6.81 12.69
N CYS A 38 -3.56 -5.61 13.12
CA CYS A 38 -3.83 -5.11 14.47
C CYS A 38 -5.23 -4.49 14.68
N GLY A 39 -5.86 -3.96 13.63
CA GLY A 39 -7.14 -3.23 13.72
C GLY A 39 -7.09 -1.84 14.37
N ILE A 40 -5.90 -1.36 14.73
CA ILE A 40 -5.66 -0.10 15.46
C ILE A 40 -4.62 0.81 14.80
N ALA A 41 -4.44 0.68 13.50
CA ALA A 41 -3.55 1.48 12.65
C ALA A 41 -2.04 1.38 12.94
N GLN A 42 -1.57 0.38 13.70
CA GLN A 42 -0.16 0.26 14.11
C GLN A 42 0.70 -0.61 13.18
N CYS A 43 0.16 -1.73 12.67
CA CYS A 43 0.97 -2.72 11.96
C CYS A 43 1.20 -2.43 10.47
N GLY A 44 0.37 -1.61 9.84
CA GLY A 44 0.50 -1.23 8.43
C GLY A 44 0.01 -2.24 7.40
N ALA A 45 -0.41 -3.46 7.78
CA ALA A 45 -0.87 -4.48 6.85
C ALA A 45 -2.08 -4.04 5.99
N CYS A 46 -2.89 -3.12 6.52
CA CYS A 46 -4.09 -2.58 5.88
C CYS A 46 -3.86 -1.31 5.07
N THR A 47 -2.62 -0.94 4.77
CA THR A 47 -2.33 0.31 4.06
C THR A 47 -2.90 0.29 2.65
N VAL A 48 -3.65 1.33 2.32
CA VAL A 48 -4.14 1.67 0.97
C VAL A 48 -3.81 3.14 0.70
N HIS A 49 -4.02 3.61 -0.52
CA HIS A 49 -3.96 5.03 -0.82
C HIS A 49 -5.38 5.60 -0.97
N ILE A 50 -5.61 6.80 -0.45
CA ILE A 50 -6.76 7.65 -0.77
C ILE A 50 -6.18 8.92 -1.39
N ASP A 51 -6.52 9.20 -2.65
CA ASP A 51 -5.94 10.29 -3.45
C ASP A 51 -4.40 10.30 -3.38
N GLY A 52 -3.81 9.11 -3.43
CA GLY A 52 -2.37 8.92 -3.36
C GLY A 52 -1.75 8.97 -1.96
N GLN A 53 -2.47 9.31 -0.91
CA GLN A 53 -1.93 9.34 0.46
C GLN A 53 -2.09 7.99 1.16
N ALA A 54 -1.05 7.54 1.86
CA ALA A 54 -1.10 6.29 2.62
C ALA A 54 -2.07 6.41 3.80
N VAL A 55 -3.03 5.48 3.87
CA VAL A 55 -4.07 5.45 4.89
C VAL A 55 -4.17 4.04 5.49
N ARG A 56 -4.34 3.95 6.80
CA ARG A 56 -4.62 2.69 7.51
C ARG A 56 -6.13 2.41 7.41
N SER A 57 -6.52 1.56 6.47
CA SER A 57 -7.94 1.30 6.16
C SER A 57 -8.71 0.61 7.27
N CYS A 58 -8.04 -0.04 8.23
CA CYS A 58 -8.70 -0.70 9.37
C CYS A 58 -9.39 0.26 10.35
N VAL A 59 -8.98 1.53 10.38
CA VAL A 59 -9.59 2.57 11.25
C VAL A 59 -10.20 3.73 10.45
N ALA A 60 -9.90 3.84 9.16
CA ALA A 60 -10.49 4.86 8.31
C ALA A 60 -11.91 4.46 7.94
N PRO A 61 -12.95 5.27 8.26
CA PRO A 61 -14.30 4.97 7.81
C PRO A 61 -14.42 5.12 6.30
N VAL A 62 -15.30 4.35 5.68
CA VAL A 62 -15.53 4.42 4.22
C VAL A 62 -15.98 5.79 3.75
N SER A 63 -16.67 6.55 4.60
CA SER A 63 -17.05 7.94 4.31
C SER A 63 -15.85 8.84 3.96
N ARG A 64 -14.65 8.52 4.46
CA ARG A 64 -13.43 9.24 4.11
C ARG A 64 -13.03 9.07 2.64
N ALA A 65 -13.46 7.99 2.01
CA ALA A 65 -13.20 7.70 0.61
C ALA A 65 -14.25 8.31 -0.34
N ALA A 66 -15.37 8.86 0.19
CA ALA A 66 -16.45 9.41 -0.62
C ALA A 66 -15.93 10.46 -1.62
N GLY A 67 -16.26 10.26 -2.91
CA GLY A 67 -15.82 11.12 -4.01
C GLY A 67 -14.35 11.05 -4.37
N LYS A 68 -13.58 10.11 -3.80
CA LYS A 68 -12.13 10.00 -3.95
C LYS A 68 -11.71 8.74 -4.68
N GLU A 69 -10.43 8.71 -5.07
CA GLU A 69 -9.78 7.53 -5.62
C GLU A 69 -9.07 6.73 -4.52
N VAL A 70 -9.47 5.48 -4.36
CA VAL A 70 -8.79 4.50 -3.50
C VAL A 70 -7.92 3.60 -4.37
N THR A 71 -6.65 3.48 -4.04
CA THR A 71 -5.75 2.51 -4.67
C THR A 71 -5.36 1.44 -3.67
N THR A 72 -5.61 0.19 -4.01
CA THR A 72 -5.19 -0.98 -3.24
C THR A 72 -3.95 -1.61 -3.88
N ILE A 73 -3.40 -2.67 -3.27
CA ILE A 73 -2.24 -3.38 -3.84
C ILE A 73 -2.54 -3.94 -5.24
N GLU A 74 -3.78 -4.36 -5.49
CA GLU A 74 -4.22 -4.85 -6.81
C GLU A 74 -4.17 -3.75 -7.89
N GLY A 75 -4.31 -2.48 -7.48
CA GLY A 75 -4.27 -1.32 -8.36
C GLY A 75 -2.89 -0.64 -8.46
N LEU A 76 -1.89 -1.10 -7.71
CA LEU A 76 -0.54 -0.51 -7.78
C LEU A 76 0.07 -0.75 -9.17
N SER A 77 -0.09 -1.94 -9.73
CA SER A 77 0.20 -2.30 -11.12
C SER A 77 -0.47 -3.63 -11.43
N SER A 78 -1.25 -3.67 -12.50
CA SER A 78 -2.01 -4.87 -12.89
C SER A 78 -1.14 -6.01 -13.44
N ASP A 79 0.06 -5.69 -13.92
CA ASP A 79 1.01 -6.59 -14.57
C ASP A 79 2.31 -6.79 -13.77
N LEU A 80 2.34 -6.35 -12.53
CA LEU A 80 3.53 -6.36 -11.65
C LEU A 80 4.71 -5.54 -12.22
N SER A 81 4.45 -4.60 -13.12
CA SER A 81 5.50 -3.77 -13.74
C SER A 81 6.02 -2.66 -12.83
N HIS A 82 5.31 -2.36 -11.73
CA HIS A 82 5.74 -1.31 -10.82
C HIS A 82 7.15 -1.59 -10.26
N PRO A 83 8.08 -0.61 -10.27
CA PRO A 83 9.48 -0.80 -9.86
C PRO A 83 9.64 -1.46 -8.48
N LEU A 84 8.78 -1.11 -7.52
CA LEU A 84 8.78 -1.74 -6.20
C LEU A 84 8.42 -3.22 -6.26
N GLN A 85 7.38 -3.61 -6.99
CA GLN A 85 6.98 -5.01 -7.10
C GLN A 85 8.08 -5.86 -7.74
N ARG A 86 8.74 -5.34 -8.78
CA ARG A 86 9.91 -5.99 -9.40
C ARG A 86 11.07 -6.12 -8.42
N ALA A 87 11.39 -5.04 -7.69
CA ALA A 87 12.46 -5.07 -6.71
C ALA A 87 12.17 -6.05 -5.55
N TRP A 88 10.90 -6.18 -5.12
CA TRP A 88 10.47 -7.16 -4.13
C TRP A 88 10.74 -8.59 -4.57
N ILE A 89 10.47 -8.90 -5.84
CA ILE A 89 10.75 -10.22 -6.43
C ILE A 89 12.25 -10.45 -6.51
N GLU A 90 13.00 -9.50 -7.05
CA GLU A 90 14.45 -9.61 -7.26
C GLU A 90 15.27 -9.74 -5.96
N GLU A 91 14.79 -9.12 -4.89
CA GLU A 91 15.42 -9.20 -3.56
C GLU A 91 14.85 -10.33 -2.69
N ASP A 92 13.93 -11.14 -3.22
CA ASP A 92 13.27 -12.24 -2.51
C ASP A 92 12.77 -11.81 -1.11
N VAL A 93 12.04 -10.68 -1.09
CA VAL A 93 11.66 -10.01 0.17
C VAL A 93 10.74 -10.86 1.03
N PRO A 94 9.62 -11.45 0.51
CA PRO A 94 8.64 -12.11 1.34
C PRO A 94 9.13 -13.41 2.00
N GLN A 95 8.65 -13.67 3.22
CA GLN A 95 8.58 -15.02 3.78
C GLN A 95 7.12 -15.46 3.79
N CYS A 96 6.33 -15.17 4.85
CA CYS A 96 4.92 -15.54 4.85
C CYS A 96 4.06 -14.71 3.87
N GLY A 97 4.53 -13.53 3.47
CA GLY A 97 3.84 -12.65 2.50
C GLY A 97 2.74 -11.77 3.10
N TYR A 98 2.32 -11.99 4.35
CA TYR A 98 1.12 -11.35 4.90
C TYR A 98 1.20 -9.83 5.00
N CYS A 99 2.34 -9.26 5.40
CA CYS A 99 2.51 -7.81 5.54
C CYS A 99 2.92 -7.10 4.25
N GLN A 100 3.20 -7.83 3.17
CA GLN A 100 3.92 -7.27 2.02
C GLN A 100 3.08 -6.27 1.22
N SER A 101 1.77 -6.47 1.10
CA SER A 101 0.90 -5.48 0.46
C SER A 101 0.98 -4.12 1.16
N GLY A 102 0.90 -4.09 2.48
CA GLY A 102 1.05 -2.86 3.26
C GLY A 102 2.44 -2.24 3.15
N GLN A 103 3.49 -3.07 3.15
CA GLN A 103 4.87 -2.62 2.96
C GLN A 103 5.04 -1.92 1.60
N LEU A 104 4.57 -2.55 0.53
CA LEU A 104 4.63 -2.00 -0.84
C LEU A 104 3.85 -0.70 -0.97
N MET A 105 2.63 -0.63 -0.42
CA MET A 105 1.80 0.57 -0.48
C MET A 105 2.44 1.75 0.28
N SER A 106 3.06 1.51 1.42
CA SER A 106 3.79 2.55 2.17
C SER A 106 5.06 2.99 1.43
N ALA A 107 5.84 2.05 0.91
CA ALA A 107 7.05 2.35 0.14
C ALA A 107 6.75 3.12 -1.16
N ALA A 108 5.61 2.87 -1.80
CA ALA A 108 5.20 3.59 -3.01
C ALA A 108 4.97 5.08 -2.74
N VAL A 109 4.38 5.43 -1.59
CA VAL A 109 4.24 6.85 -1.18
C VAL A 109 5.61 7.46 -0.90
N LEU A 110 6.48 6.76 -0.17
CA LEU A 110 7.84 7.24 0.09
C LEU A 110 8.58 7.57 -1.19
N LEU A 111 8.63 6.65 -2.17
CA LEU A 111 9.39 6.87 -3.40
C LEU A 111 8.79 7.95 -4.30
N ARG A 112 7.49 8.20 -4.22
CA ARG A 112 6.86 9.31 -4.91
C ARG A 112 7.24 10.65 -4.30
N GLU A 113 7.29 10.73 -2.97
CA GLU A 113 7.65 11.95 -2.24
C GLU A 113 9.16 12.18 -2.20
N LYS A 114 9.93 11.10 -2.14
CA LYS A 114 11.38 11.11 -2.06
C LYS A 114 11.97 10.03 -2.97
N PRO A 115 12.22 10.34 -4.24
CA PRO A 115 12.66 9.36 -5.25
C PRO A 115 14.01 8.69 -4.95
N GLN A 116 14.86 9.32 -4.13
CA GLN A 116 16.14 8.77 -3.69
C GLN A 116 16.25 8.88 -2.16
N PRO A 117 15.55 7.98 -1.43
CA PRO A 117 15.55 8.04 0.03
C PRO A 117 16.87 7.54 0.61
N THR A 118 17.27 8.12 1.73
CA THR A 118 18.33 7.58 2.59
C THR A 118 17.79 6.43 3.45
N ASP A 119 18.66 5.69 4.13
CA ASP A 119 18.24 4.67 5.11
C ASP A 119 17.34 5.27 6.19
N ASP A 120 17.69 6.44 6.71
CA ASP A 120 16.88 7.17 7.69
C ASP A 120 15.48 7.52 7.17
N ASP A 121 15.36 7.91 5.90
CA ASP A 121 14.07 8.20 5.29
C ASP A 121 13.21 6.94 5.19
N ILE A 122 13.84 5.83 4.80
CA ILE A 122 13.17 4.54 4.70
C ILE A 122 12.72 4.08 6.09
N ASP A 123 13.58 4.15 7.08
CA ASP A 123 13.27 3.73 8.45
C ASP A 123 12.09 4.54 9.03
N LYS A 124 12.09 5.86 8.84
CA LYS A 124 11.01 6.74 9.27
C LYS A 124 9.69 6.42 8.57
N ALA A 125 9.72 6.29 7.24
CA ALA A 125 8.52 6.03 6.45
C ALA A 125 7.93 4.65 6.71
N MET A 126 8.78 3.65 6.99
CA MET A 126 8.38 2.25 7.15
C MET A 126 8.15 1.83 8.61
N THR A 127 8.41 2.70 9.59
CA THR A 127 8.26 2.41 11.04
C THR A 127 6.88 1.84 11.41
N GLY A 128 5.81 2.29 10.76
CA GLY A 128 4.46 1.79 10.98
C GLY A 128 4.10 0.52 10.19
N ASN A 129 5.06 -0.21 9.65
CA ASN A 129 4.86 -1.44 8.88
C ASN A 129 5.63 -2.60 9.53
N ILE A 130 4.89 -3.48 10.21
CA ILE A 130 5.48 -4.57 10.99
C ILE A 130 5.59 -5.83 10.14
N CYS A 131 6.76 -6.46 10.14
CA CYS A 131 7.00 -7.77 9.55
C CYS A 131 7.39 -8.78 10.62
N ARG A 132 6.52 -9.74 10.94
CA ARG A 132 6.81 -10.76 11.97
C ARG A 132 7.94 -11.71 11.57
N CYS A 133 8.15 -11.90 10.25
CA CYS A 133 9.26 -12.69 9.73
C CYS A 133 10.61 -11.94 9.73
N GLY A 134 10.60 -10.64 10.03
CA GLY A 134 11.82 -9.85 10.16
C GLY A 134 12.55 -9.55 8.85
N THR A 135 11.83 -9.45 7.72
CA THR A 135 12.47 -9.23 6.41
C THR A 135 12.90 -7.78 6.15
N TYR A 136 13.02 -6.96 7.17
CA TYR A 136 13.34 -5.52 7.06
C TYR A 136 14.62 -5.21 6.25
N PRO A 137 15.74 -5.95 6.38
CA PRO A 137 16.92 -5.69 5.56
C PRO A 137 16.66 -5.86 4.06
N ARG A 138 15.84 -6.86 3.67
CA ARG A 138 15.45 -7.10 2.28
C ARG A 138 14.50 -6.01 1.79
N ILE A 139 13.53 -5.57 2.63
CA ILE A 139 12.61 -4.47 2.32
C ILE A 139 13.42 -3.20 2.01
N ARG A 140 14.36 -2.82 2.88
CA ARG A 140 15.21 -1.64 2.67
C ARG A 140 16.00 -1.74 1.36
N LYS A 141 16.63 -2.88 1.11
CA LYS A 141 17.39 -3.13 -0.12
C LYS A 141 16.50 -3.04 -1.37
N ALA A 142 15.29 -3.59 -1.31
CA ALA A 142 14.33 -3.51 -2.41
C ALA A 142 13.85 -2.08 -2.68
N ILE A 143 13.65 -1.27 -1.64
CA ILE A 143 13.29 0.15 -1.79
C ILE A 143 14.43 0.91 -2.50
N HIS A 144 15.68 0.74 -2.09
CA HIS A 144 16.83 1.35 -2.79
C HIS A 144 16.95 0.89 -4.23
N ARG A 145 16.75 -0.40 -4.51
CA ARG A 145 16.77 -0.93 -5.87
C ARG A 145 15.67 -0.32 -6.74
N ALA A 146 14.46 -0.20 -6.21
CA ALA A 146 13.35 0.45 -6.91
C ALA A 146 13.62 1.93 -7.18
N ALA A 147 14.19 2.66 -6.20
CA ALA A 147 14.59 4.05 -6.35
C ALA A 147 15.60 4.24 -7.49
N GLY A 148 16.61 3.37 -7.59
CA GLY A 148 17.58 3.38 -8.69
C GLY A 148 16.93 3.17 -10.06
N LYS A 149 15.97 2.27 -10.17
CA LYS A 149 15.22 2.02 -11.42
C LYS A 149 14.35 3.21 -11.83
N ILE A 150 13.70 3.88 -10.88
CA ILE A 150 12.90 5.08 -11.12
C ILE A 150 13.78 6.20 -11.66
N ALA A 151 14.95 6.42 -11.05
CA ALA A 151 15.90 7.44 -11.49
C ALA A 151 16.42 7.19 -12.92
N MET A 152 16.66 5.93 -13.30
CA MET A 152 17.09 5.55 -14.65
C MET A 152 15.96 5.63 -15.68
N GLY A 153 14.71 5.37 -15.31
CA GLY A 153 13.54 5.44 -16.19
C GLY A 153 13.00 6.85 -16.43
N GLY A 154 13.29 7.79 -15.53
CA GLY A 154 12.91 9.21 -15.65
C GLY A 154 13.79 10.02 -16.60
N ALA A 155 14.80 9.41 -17.22
CA ALA A 155 15.71 10.02 -18.19
C ALA A 155 15.29 9.77 -19.66
N ARG A 156 13.99 9.55 -19.94
CA ARG A 156 13.44 9.44 -21.29
C ARG A 156 12.35 10.49 -21.51
#